data_5b1e521ab3213a379ca3e8d37aefd99e
#
_entry.id   5b1e521ab3213a379ca3e8d37aefd99e
#
_cell.length_a   1.000
_cell.length_b   1.000
_cell.length_c   1.000
_cell.angle_alpha   90.00
_cell.angle_beta   90.00
_cell.angle_gamma   90.00
#
_symmetry.space_group_name_H-M   'P 1'
#
loop_
_entity.id
_entity.type
_entity.pdbx_description
1 polymer ?
#
loop_
_entity_poly.entity_id
_entity_poly.type
_entity_poly.pdbx_seq_one_letter_code
_entity_poly.pdbx_strand_id
1 'polypeptide(L)'
;MSFGKPSPKFHQWTIGPKETEEVIGYAFDRGINFIDTANGYAFGTSEEYIGKAIKNLHIPREQLVLASKVYFNEGRLSRKAIIREIEGTLHRLETDYLDLYIIHRFDYDTPIEETLEALDSLVKAGKVRALGASEMYAYQLHNMQVCAEQNGLTKFTSMQCHYNLLYRENEREMIPVCRQFDMAITPYSPLASGHLTRPTWDSDSKRSTTDAVMRNKYDQDRETDMPIIVRVAELAEKHEVPMTQIALAWHWARGIEAPIIGCSKPARIEDGIQALNVRLSNEEIAYLEEPYVAHELVGPLARPGEKPLAGTTDPNA
;
A
#
# COMPACT_ATOMS: atom_id res chain seq x y z
N MET A 1 -5.23 -4.78 -3.05
CA MET A 1 -5.18 -5.35 -4.42
C MET A 1 -5.49 -6.85 -4.52
N SER A 2 -5.50 -7.64 -3.45
CA SER A 2 -5.81 -9.09 -3.57
C SER A 2 -7.26 -9.39 -3.90
N PHE A 3 -8.17 -8.50 -3.57
CA PHE A 3 -9.62 -8.66 -3.75
C PHE A 3 -10.10 -8.05 -5.06
N GLY A 4 -11.09 -8.68 -5.70
CA GLY A 4 -11.74 -8.17 -6.90
C GLY A 4 -11.79 -9.19 -8.02
N LYS A 5 -12.55 -8.88 -9.07
CA LYS A 5 -12.75 -9.79 -10.21
C LYS A 5 -11.43 -10.01 -10.97
N PRO A 6 -10.94 -11.26 -11.08
CA PRO A 6 -9.73 -11.54 -11.87
C PRO A 6 -9.91 -11.09 -13.32
N SER A 7 -8.89 -10.42 -13.88
CA SER A 7 -8.93 -9.92 -15.26
C SER A 7 -7.52 -9.95 -15.89
N PRO A 8 -7.39 -10.37 -17.16
CA PRO A 8 -6.15 -10.24 -17.92
C PRO A 8 -5.70 -8.78 -18.11
N LYS A 9 -6.64 -7.81 -18.03
CA LYS A 9 -6.38 -6.37 -18.16
C LYS A 9 -5.90 -5.73 -16.87
N PHE A 10 -5.97 -6.44 -15.72
CA PHE A 10 -5.55 -5.96 -14.43
C PHE A 10 -4.68 -7.01 -13.73
N HIS A 11 -5.26 -7.84 -12.87
CA HIS A 11 -4.57 -8.93 -12.19
C HIS A 11 -5.38 -10.23 -12.28
N GLN A 12 -4.73 -11.30 -12.77
CA GLN A 12 -5.36 -12.61 -12.86
C GLN A 12 -5.34 -13.37 -11.54
N TRP A 13 -4.56 -12.90 -10.56
CA TRP A 13 -4.33 -13.56 -9.27
C TRP A 13 -5.24 -13.05 -8.14
N THR A 14 -6.11 -12.07 -8.43
CA THR A 14 -7.11 -11.60 -7.45
C THR A 14 -8.12 -12.70 -7.12
N ILE A 15 -8.72 -12.61 -5.93
CA ILE A 15 -9.68 -13.58 -5.43
C ILE A 15 -11.11 -13.04 -5.49
N GLY A 16 -12.07 -13.99 -5.58
CA GLY A 16 -13.48 -13.71 -5.71
C GLY A 16 -14.16 -13.27 -4.41
N PRO A 17 -15.50 -13.03 -4.47
CA PRO A 17 -16.21 -12.48 -3.31
C PRO A 17 -16.24 -13.43 -2.11
N LYS A 18 -16.36 -14.74 -2.33
CA LYS A 18 -16.41 -15.73 -1.26
C LYS A 18 -15.08 -15.83 -0.51
N GLU A 19 -13.99 -15.92 -1.23
CA GLU A 19 -12.65 -15.96 -0.64
C GLU A 19 -12.30 -14.62 0.02
N THR A 20 -12.80 -13.48 -0.52
CA THR A 20 -12.66 -12.16 0.10
C THR A 20 -13.34 -12.11 1.46
N GLU A 21 -14.58 -12.61 1.56
CA GLU A 21 -15.33 -12.70 2.80
C GLU A 21 -14.62 -13.58 3.83
N GLU A 22 -14.14 -14.76 3.42
CA GLU A 22 -13.36 -15.67 4.28
C GLU A 22 -12.10 -14.99 4.85
N VAL A 23 -11.34 -14.29 4.00
CA VAL A 23 -10.10 -13.61 4.42
C VAL A 23 -10.41 -12.44 5.37
N ILE A 24 -11.42 -11.63 5.07
CA ILE A 24 -11.81 -10.49 5.93
C ILE A 24 -12.33 -10.97 7.28
N GLY A 25 -13.20 -11.98 7.30
CA GLY A 25 -13.73 -12.55 8.53
C GLY A 25 -12.61 -13.12 9.40
N TYR A 26 -11.73 -13.91 8.83
CA TYR A 26 -10.57 -14.45 9.55
C TYR A 26 -9.65 -13.35 10.12
N ALA A 27 -9.40 -12.28 9.35
CA ALA A 27 -8.59 -11.15 9.81
C ALA A 27 -9.25 -10.42 10.98
N PHE A 28 -10.55 -10.13 10.86
CA PHE A 28 -11.31 -9.44 11.90
C PHE A 28 -11.37 -10.23 13.20
N ASP A 29 -11.62 -11.53 13.14
CA ASP A 29 -11.63 -12.43 14.29
C ASP A 29 -10.28 -12.51 15.04
N ARG A 30 -9.19 -12.11 14.36
CA ARG A 30 -7.83 -12.04 14.90
C ARG A 30 -7.40 -10.63 15.30
N GLY A 31 -8.31 -9.64 15.28
CA GLY A 31 -8.08 -8.26 15.69
C GLY A 31 -7.48 -7.37 14.62
N ILE A 32 -7.37 -7.83 13.36
CA ILE A 32 -6.98 -6.98 12.23
C ILE A 32 -8.23 -6.30 11.70
N ASN A 33 -8.32 -5.00 11.88
CA ASN A 33 -9.49 -4.20 11.53
C ASN A 33 -9.20 -3.09 10.52
N PHE A 34 -7.96 -2.93 10.05
CA PHE A 34 -7.60 -1.95 9.04
C PHE A 34 -7.63 -2.59 7.65
N ILE A 35 -8.57 -2.17 6.80
CA ILE A 35 -8.77 -2.66 5.44
C ILE A 35 -8.40 -1.55 4.45
N ASP A 36 -7.43 -1.84 3.57
CA ASP A 36 -6.95 -0.93 2.51
C ASP A 36 -7.41 -1.40 1.13
N THR A 37 -8.07 -0.52 0.39
CA THR A 37 -8.48 -0.74 -1.01
C THR A 37 -8.24 0.52 -1.86
N ALA A 38 -8.81 0.59 -3.06
CA ALA A 38 -8.78 1.75 -3.96
C ALA A 38 -9.89 1.68 -5.01
N ASN A 39 -10.34 2.84 -5.50
CA ASN A 39 -11.34 2.93 -6.58
C ASN A 39 -10.89 2.21 -7.87
N GLY A 40 -9.57 2.25 -8.17
CA GLY A 40 -9.00 1.60 -9.35
C GLY A 40 -8.78 0.09 -9.21
N TYR A 41 -8.82 -0.50 -8.01
CA TYR A 41 -8.51 -1.92 -7.85
C TYR A 41 -9.58 -2.81 -8.46
N ALA A 42 -9.16 -3.62 -9.46
CA ALA A 42 -10.02 -4.50 -10.24
C ALA A 42 -11.29 -3.76 -10.76
N PHE A 43 -11.10 -2.51 -11.22
CA PHE A 43 -12.15 -1.65 -11.76
C PHE A 43 -13.32 -1.42 -10.79
N GLY A 44 -13.03 -1.21 -9.52
CA GLY A 44 -14.00 -0.97 -8.45
C GLY A 44 -14.54 -2.23 -7.77
N THR A 45 -14.39 -3.42 -8.38
CA THR A 45 -14.91 -4.66 -7.78
C THR A 45 -14.21 -5.05 -6.48
N SER A 46 -13.01 -4.52 -6.20
CA SER A 46 -12.37 -4.67 -4.89
C SER A 46 -13.20 -4.03 -3.78
N GLU A 47 -13.64 -2.79 -3.97
CA GLU A 47 -14.50 -2.09 -3.01
C GLU A 47 -15.86 -2.79 -2.86
N GLU A 48 -16.48 -3.23 -3.96
CA GLU A 48 -17.76 -3.96 -3.94
C GLU A 48 -17.68 -5.27 -3.12
N TYR A 49 -16.58 -6.04 -3.28
CA TYR A 49 -16.42 -7.29 -2.55
C TYR A 49 -16.17 -7.05 -1.06
N ILE A 50 -15.42 -6.01 -0.72
CA ILE A 50 -15.17 -5.62 0.67
C ILE A 50 -16.47 -5.15 1.33
N GLY A 51 -17.25 -4.26 0.70
CA GLY A 51 -18.52 -3.78 1.23
C GLY A 51 -19.50 -4.92 1.50
N LYS A 52 -19.65 -5.83 0.53
CA LYS A 52 -20.48 -7.03 0.70
C LYS A 52 -19.99 -7.96 1.81
N ALA A 53 -18.68 -8.18 1.91
CA ALA A 53 -18.09 -9.02 2.96
C ALA A 53 -18.35 -8.44 4.36
N ILE A 54 -18.12 -7.13 4.56
CA ILE A 54 -18.39 -6.44 5.83
C ILE A 54 -19.86 -6.62 6.23
N LYS A 55 -20.78 -6.43 5.29
CA LYS A 55 -22.21 -6.56 5.52
C LYS A 55 -22.62 -8.01 5.86
N ASN A 56 -22.17 -8.99 5.06
CA ASN A 56 -22.50 -10.40 5.25
C ASN A 56 -21.97 -10.94 6.58
N LEU A 57 -20.79 -10.49 6.99
CA LEU A 57 -20.15 -10.86 8.25
C LEU A 57 -20.71 -10.07 9.45
N HIS A 58 -21.63 -9.13 9.21
CA HIS A 58 -22.20 -8.27 10.25
C HIS A 58 -21.15 -7.52 11.09
N ILE A 59 -20.03 -7.13 10.47
CA ILE A 59 -18.98 -6.40 11.18
C ILE A 59 -19.45 -4.97 11.45
N PRO A 60 -19.48 -4.50 12.72
CA PRO A 60 -19.87 -3.14 13.03
C PRO A 60 -18.92 -2.13 12.39
N ARG A 61 -19.48 -1.12 11.68
CA ARG A 61 -18.68 -0.16 10.91
C ARG A 61 -17.67 0.61 11.77
N GLU A 62 -18.05 0.93 12.98
CA GLU A 62 -17.23 1.65 13.97
C GLU A 62 -16.04 0.86 14.49
N GLN A 63 -16.00 -0.46 14.29
CA GLN A 63 -14.86 -1.31 14.66
C GLN A 63 -13.82 -1.42 13.54
N LEU A 64 -14.11 -0.87 12.36
CA LEU A 64 -13.22 -0.90 11.21
C LEU A 64 -12.52 0.43 10.97
N VAL A 65 -11.28 0.35 10.51
CA VAL A 65 -10.56 1.41 9.83
C VAL A 65 -10.58 1.09 8.33
N LEU A 66 -11.40 1.81 7.57
CA LEU A 66 -11.61 1.56 6.15
C LEU A 66 -10.93 2.65 5.32
N ALA A 67 -9.94 2.25 4.54
CA ALA A 67 -9.20 3.13 3.65
C ALA A 67 -9.49 2.83 2.18
N SER A 68 -9.65 3.88 1.38
CA SER A 68 -9.66 3.79 -0.07
C SER A 68 -8.87 4.93 -0.70
N LYS A 69 -8.65 4.86 -2.03
CA LYS A 69 -7.76 5.77 -2.74
C LYS A 69 -8.42 6.32 -4.01
N VAL A 70 -7.96 7.50 -4.44
CA VAL A 70 -8.40 8.19 -5.66
C VAL A 70 -7.22 8.58 -6.52
N TYR A 71 -7.29 8.35 -7.82
CA TYR A 71 -6.39 8.84 -8.87
C TYR A 71 -6.69 8.19 -10.23
N PHE A 72 -6.93 6.86 -10.28
CA PHE A 72 -7.15 6.09 -11.50
C PHE A 72 -8.57 6.26 -12.04
N ASN A 73 -8.90 7.51 -12.41
CA ASN A 73 -10.20 7.93 -12.89
C ASN A 73 -10.04 9.14 -13.81
N GLU A 74 -11.02 9.43 -14.62
CA GLU A 74 -11.08 10.64 -15.43
C GLU A 74 -11.00 11.89 -14.52
N GLY A 75 -10.11 12.84 -14.86
CA GLY A 75 -9.86 14.07 -14.10
C GLY A 75 -9.04 13.86 -12.83
N ARG A 76 -8.50 12.67 -12.59
CA ARG A 76 -7.55 12.33 -11.52
C ARG A 76 -7.86 12.97 -10.17
N LEU A 77 -7.08 14.01 -9.75
CA LEU A 77 -7.24 14.72 -8.48
C LEU A 77 -7.89 16.10 -8.61
N SER A 78 -8.49 16.42 -9.75
CA SER A 78 -9.30 17.63 -9.86
C SER A 78 -10.45 17.60 -8.86
N ARG A 79 -10.90 18.77 -8.39
CA ARG A 79 -12.02 18.91 -7.43
C ARG A 79 -13.25 18.11 -7.87
N LYS A 80 -13.62 18.22 -9.16
CA LYS A 80 -14.78 17.54 -9.71
C LYS A 80 -14.61 16.01 -9.63
N ALA A 81 -13.41 15.51 -9.93
CA ALA A 81 -13.12 14.09 -9.88
C ALA A 81 -13.14 13.56 -8.43
N ILE A 82 -12.47 14.23 -7.50
CA ILE A 82 -12.42 13.82 -6.09
C ILE A 82 -13.86 13.71 -5.51
N ILE A 83 -14.71 14.73 -5.75
CA ILE A 83 -16.10 14.72 -5.25
C ILE A 83 -16.93 13.60 -5.89
N ARG A 84 -16.76 13.33 -7.16
CA ARG A 84 -17.42 12.21 -7.84
C ARG A 84 -16.96 10.86 -7.33
N GLU A 85 -15.67 10.69 -7.21
CA GLU A 85 -15.06 9.38 -6.87
C GLU A 85 -15.36 8.96 -5.44
N ILE A 86 -15.40 9.90 -4.47
CA ILE A 86 -15.77 9.54 -3.10
C ILE A 86 -17.20 9.00 -3.04
N GLU A 87 -18.17 9.59 -3.76
CA GLU A 87 -19.54 9.07 -3.80
C GLU A 87 -19.59 7.65 -4.35
N GLY A 88 -18.85 7.39 -5.44
CA GLY A 88 -18.73 6.05 -6.02
C GLY A 88 -18.10 5.05 -5.05
N THR A 89 -17.02 5.44 -4.36
CA THR A 89 -16.35 4.62 -3.35
C THR A 89 -17.27 4.27 -2.19
N LEU A 90 -17.96 5.26 -1.60
CA LEU A 90 -18.89 5.06 -0.50
C LEU A 90 -20.05 4.13 -0.92
N HIS A 91 -20.56 4.30 -2.13
CA HIS A 91 -21.60 3.43 -2.68
C HIS A 91 -21.11 1.97 -2.83
N ARG A 92 -19.92 1.74 -3.42
CA ARG A 92 -19.37 0.39 -3.61
C ARG A 92 -19.02 -0.31 -2.30
N LEU A 93 -18.55 0.45 -1.31
CA LEU A 93 -18.24 -0.05 0.03
C LEU A 93 -19.46 -0.18 0.95
N GLU A 94 -20.65 0.27 0.50
CA GLU A 94 -21.90 0.28 1.29
C GLU A 94 -21.73 0.98 2.66
N THR A 95 -21.08 2.16 2.68
CA THR A 95 -20.80 2.96 3.89
C THR A 95 -21.00 4.45 3.65
N ASP A 96 -21.21 5.22 4.71
CA ASP A 96 -21.42 6.67 4.65
C ASP A 96 -20.12 7.47 4.79
N TYR A 97 -19.02 6.84 5.26
CA TYR A 97 -17.74 7.51 5.46
C TYR A 97 -16.55 6.57 5.30
N LEU A 98 -15.38 7.14 4.99
CA LEU A 98 -14.08 6.50 5.10
C LEU A 98 -13.33 6.99 6.34
N ASP A 99 -12.56 6.12 6.97
CA ASP A 99 -11.62 6.52 8.02
C ASP A 99 -10.38 7.19 7.42
N LEU A 100 -9.91 6.70 6.27
CA LEU A 100 -8.75 7.26 5.57
C LEU A 100 -9.00 7.32 4.05
N TYR A 101 -8.85 8.51 3.46
CA TYR A 101 -8.91 8.68 2.01
C TYR A 101 -7.55 9.13 1.48
N ILE A 102 -7.01 8.37 0.54
CA ILE A 102 -5.62 8.48 0.10
C ILE A 102 -5.57 8.99 -1.34
N ILE A 103 -4.77 10.01 -1.62
CA ILE A 103 -4.39 10.28 -3.00
C ILE A 103 -3.40 9.21 -3.44
N HIS A 104 -3.77 8.44 -4.49
CA HIS A 104 -3.03 7.24 -4.89
C HIS A 104 -1.69 7.54 -5.56
N ARG A 105 -1.58 8.73 -6.18
CA ARG A 105 -0.38 9.28 -6.80
C ARG A 105 -0.45 10.81 -6.80
N PHE A 106 0.69 11.45 -7.01
CA PHE A 106 0.73 12.89 -7.29
C PHE A 106 0.13 13.18 -8.68
N ASP A 107 -0.70 14.21 -8.78
CA ASP A 107 -1.26 14.68 -10.04
C ASP A 107 -0.49 15.90 -10.55
N TYR A 108 0.16 15.74 -11.69
CA TYR A 108 0.95 16.81 -12.31
C TYR A 108 0.12 17.83 -13.11
N ASP A 109 -1.15 17.51 -13.36
CA ASP A 109 -2.05 18.31 -14.17
C ASP A 109 -3.03 19.16 -13.33
N THR A 110 -3.15 18.86 -12.03
CA THR A 110 -4.05 19.59 -11.09
C THR A 110 -3.22 20.37 -10.08
N PRO A 111 -3.50 21.68 -9.86
CA PRO A 111 -2.88 22.47 -8.78
C PRO A 111 -3.08 21.80 -7.41
N ILE A 112 -2.03 21.81 -6.58
CA ILE A 112 -2.09 21.18 -5.25
C ILE A 112 -3.14 21.83 -4.35
N GLU A 113 -3.38 23.11 -4.49
CA GLU A 113 -4.39 23.89 -3.77
C GLU A 113 -5.80 23.35 -4.06
N GLU A 114 -6.13 23.11 -5.35
CA GLU A 114 -7.42 22.58 -5.76
C GLU A 114 -7.66 21.19 -5.18
N THR A 115 -6.64 20.33 -5.23
CA THR A 115 -6.68 18.98 -4.65
C THR A 115 -6.91 19.04 -3.15
N LEU A 116 -6.13 19.86 -2.42
CA LEU A 116 -6.23 19.99 -0.96
C LEU A 116 -7.56 20.58 -0.50
N GLU A 117 -8.07 21.62 -1.18
CA GLU A 117 -9.38 22.20 -0.88
C GLU A 117 -10.51 21.18 -1.11
N ALA A 118 -10.42 20.37 -2.17
CA ALA A 118 -11.41 19.33 -2.43
C ALA A 118 -11.41 18.28 -1.31
N LEU A 119 -10.23 17.78 -0.91
CA LEU A 119 -10.09 16.80 0.17
C LEU A 119 -10.55 17.37 1.52
N ASP A 120 -10.17 18.59 1.87
CA ASP A 120 -10.60 19.29 3.08
C ASP A 120 -12.12 19.41 3.15
N SER A 121 -12.79 19.71 2.02
CA SER A 121 -14.24 19.77 1.95
C SER A 121 -14.92 18.44 2.28
N LEU A 122 -14.29 17.30 1.96
CA LEU A 122 -14.80 15.96 2.32
C LEU A 122 -14.65 15.67 3.81
N VAL A 123 -13.56 16.13 4.42
CA VAL A 123 -13.38 16.02 5.87
C VAL A 123 -14.40 16.85 6.60
N LYS A 124 -14.58 18.11 6.20
CA LYS A 124 -15.61 19.02 6.77
C LYS A 124 -17.03 18.50 6.59
N ALA A 125 -17.31 17.79 5.51
CA ALA A 125 -18.60 17.15 5.25
C ALA A 125 -18.79 15.82 6.02
N GLY A 126 -17.79 15.33 6.76
CA GLY A 126 -17.84 14.07 7.51
C GLY A 126 -17.79 12.81 6.65
N LYS A 127 -17.53 12.92 5.35
CA LYS A 127 -17.38 11.77 4.44
C LYS A 127 -16.04 11.07 4.59
N VAL A 128 -15.03 11.76 5.12
CA VAL A 128 -13.69 11.28 5.34
C VAL A 128 -13.22 11.75 6.70
N ARG A 129 -12.57 10.88 7.48
CA ARG A 129 -12.05 11.24 8.82
C ARG A 129 -10.61 11.74 8.76
N ALA A 130 -9.76 11.11 7.93
CA ALA A 130 -8.35 11.46 7.78
C ALA A 130 -7.92 11.36 6.31
N LEU A 131 -6.87 12.10 5.96
CA LEU A 131 -6.28 12.12 4.63
C LEU A 131 -4.93 11.41 4.61
N GLY A 132 -4.64 10.69 3.53
CA GLY A 132 -3.36 10.06 3.26
C GLY A 132 -2.80 10.43 1.89
N ALA A 133 -1.51 10.27 1.73
CA ALA A 133 -0.81 10.40 0.46
C ALA A 133 -0.13 9.09 0.06
N SER A 134 0.11 8.90 -1.24
CA SER A 134 0.84 7.75 -1.77
C SER A 134 1.59 8.15 -3.05
N GLU A 135 2.66 7.42 -3.37
CA GLU A 135 3.39 7.47 -4.64
C GLU A 135 3.68 8.88 -5.18
N MET A 136 4.54 9.59 -4.45
CA MET A 136 5.06 10.92 -4.83
C MET A 136 6.47 11.12 -4.31
N TYR A 137 7.15 12.14 -4.82
CA TYR A 137 8.44 12.57 -4.31
C TYR A 137 8.29 13.28 -2.97
N ALA A 138 9.32 13.23 -2.13
CA ALA A 138 9.32 13.85 -0.81
C ALA A 138 9.05 15.36 -0.85
N TYR A 139 9.64 16.09 -1.83
CA TYR A 139 9.37 17.52 -1.99
C TYR A 139 7.91 17.84 -2.35
N GLN A 140 7.24 16.93 -3.07
CA GLN A 140 5.83 17.11 -3.41
C GLN A 140 4.96 16.97 -2.16
N LEU A 141 5.21 15.94 -1.34
CA LEU A 141 4.53 15.77 -0.05
C LEU A 141 4.77 16.97 0.86
N HIS A 142 6.04 17.39 0.99
CA HIS A 142 6.40 18.57 1.80
C HIS A 142 5.63 19.82 1.35
N ASN A 143 5.60 20.10 0.04
CA ASN A 143 4.89 21.27 -0.49
C ASN A 143 3.38 21.19 -0.24
N MET A 144 2.77 20.01 -0.36
CA MET A 144 1.34 19.83 -0.06
C MET A 144 1.05 20.03 1.43
N GLN A 145 1.90 19.53 2.34
CA GLN A 145 1.74 19.72 3.77
C GLN A 145 1.88 21.19 4.18
N VAL A 146 2.88 21.89 3.63
CA VAL A 146 3.08 23.34 3.87
C VAL A 146 1.91 24.15 3.30
N CYS A 147 1.45 23.83 2.08
CA CYS A 147 0.28 24.46 1.48
C CYS A 147 -0.98 24.29 2.34
N ALA A 148 -1.23 23.06 2.83
CA ALA A 148 -2.36 22.79 3.71
C ALA A 148 -2.25 23.62 5.02
N GLU A 149 -1.08 23.66 5.64
CA GLU A 149 -0.87 24.42 6.88
C GLU A 149 -1.06 25.92 6.68
N GLN A 150 -0.50 26.50 5.62
CA GLN A 150 -0.61 27.93 5.32
C GLN A 150 -2.04 28.38 5.01
N ASN A 151 -2.86 27.50 4.46
CA ASN A 151 -4.24 27.77 4.08
C ASN A 151 -5.29 27.26 5.10
N GLY A 152 -4.86 26.71 6.25
CA GLY A 152 -5.76 26.18 7.27
C GLY A 152 -6.59 24.98 6.77
N LEU A 153 -6.04 24.18 5.87
CA LEU A 153 -6.67 22.99 5.31
C LEU A 153 -6.23 21.74 6.07
N THR A 154 -7.00 20.66 5.94
CA THR A 154 -6.67 19.37 6.54
C THR A 154 -5.38 18.81 5.93
N LYS A 155 -4.39 18.50 6.78
CA LYS A 155 -3.11 17.89 6.40
C LYS A 155 -3.23 16.38 6.19
N PHE A 156 -2.32 15.80 5.44
CA PHE A 156 -2.15 14.34 5.39
C PHE A 156 -1.60 13.81 6.72
N THR A 157 -2.12 12.66 7.15
CA THR A 157 -1.71 11.98 8.39
C THR A 157 -0.92 10.69 8.13
N SER A 158 -0.90 10.23 6.89
CA SER A 158 -0.16 9.02 6.51
C SER A 158 0.43 9.09 5.11
N MET A 159 1.52 8.34 4.92
CA MET A 159 2.16 8.12 3.62
C MET A 159 2.23 6.63 3.30
N GLN A 160 1.68 6.24 2.16
CA GLN A 160 1.75 4.89 1.65
C GLN A 160 2.81 4.83 0.54
N CYS A 161 3.97 4.26 0.83
CA CYS A 161 5.11 4.19 -0.10
C CYS A 161 5.57 2.76 -0.35
N HIS A 162 6.34 2.56 -1.42
CA HIS A 162 7.02 1.30 -1.70
C HIS A 162 8.21 1.15 -0.76
N TYR A 163 8.15 0.22 0.20
CA TYR A 163 9.24 0.04 1.15
C TYR A 163 9.31 -1.40 1.65
N ASN A 164 10.48 -2.00 1.56
CA ASN A 164 10.82 -3.34 2.06
C ASN A 164 12.35 -3.53 2.01
N LEU A 165 12.85 -4.66 2.48
CA LEU A 165 14.28 -4.98 2.51
C LEU A 165 14.99 -4.89 1.14
N LEU A 166 14.25 -5.14 0.03
CA LEU A 166 14.80 -5.06 -1.34
C LEU A 166 14.66 -3.66 -1.95
N TYR A 167 13.88 -2.76 -1.36
CA TYR A 167 13.68 -1.40 -1.89
C TYR A 167 13.58 -0.39 -0.75
N ARG A 168 14.67 0.35 -0.52
CA ARG A 168 14.84 1.27 0.63
C ARG A 168 15.02 2.73 0.23
N GLU A 169 14.73 3.10 -1.02
CA GLU A 169 14.98 4.45 -1.54
C GLU A 169 14.20 5.55 -0.78
N ASN A 170 13.09 5.21 -0.16
CA ASN A 170 12.32 6.15 0.68
C ASN A 170 13.01 6.57 1.98
N GLU A 171 14.07 5.87 2.40
CA GLU A 171 14.86 6.25 3.59
C GLU A 171 15.64 7.55 3.39
N ARG A 172 15.91 7.94 2.15
CA ARG A 172 16.71 9.13 1.82
C ARG A 172 15.97 10.42 2.15
N GLU A 173 14.69 10.51 1.80
CA GLU A 173 13.92 11.74 1.90
C GLU A 173 12.49 11.53 2.39
N MET A 174 11.74 10.56 1.86
CA MET A 174 10.32 10.41 2.16
C MET A 174 10.07 10.10 3.64
N ILE A 175 10.78 9.14 4.21
CA ILE A 175 10.67 8.79 5.64
C ILE A 175 11.07 9.97 6.54
N PRO A 176 12.19 10.69 6.31
CA PRO A 176 12.50 11.93 7.01
C PRO A 176 11.40 12.98 6.96
N VAL A 177 10.80 13.21 5.78
CA VAL A 177 9.67 14.17 5.63
C VAL A 177 8.44 13.70 6.40
N CYS A 178 8.10 12.42 6.35
CA CYS A 178 7.00 11.88 7.15
C CYS A 178 7.21 12.12 8.65
N ARG A 179 8.41 11.86 9.15
CA ARG A 179 8.76 12.11 10.57
C ARG A 179 8.68 13.59 10.92
N GLN A 180 9.10 14.50 10.01
CA GLN A 180 9.01 15.95 10.22
C GLN A 180 7.58 16.42 10.44
N PHE A 181 6.60 15.79 9.77
CA PHE A 181 5.18 16.14 9.85
C PHE A 181 4.36 15.21 10.75
N ASP A 182 4.99 14.33 11.52
CA ASP A 182 4.33 13.34 12.39
C ASP A 182 3.31 12.48 11.64
N MET A 183 3.70 12.00 10.46
CA MET A 183 2.87 11.18 9.59
C MET A 183 3.21 9.70 9.77
N ALA A 184 2.19 8.85 9.89
CA ALA A 184 2.35 7.41 9.88
C ALA A 184 2.80 6.90 8.50
N ILE A 185 3.63 5.85 8.49
CA ILE A 185 4.11 5.20 7.28
C ILE A 185 3.44 3.84 7.12
N THR A 186 2.71 3.66 6.02
CA THR A 186 1.93 2.46 5.74
C THR A 186 2.41 1.82 4.43
N PRO A 187 3.60 1.20 4.38
CA PRO A 187 4.20 0.76 3.14
C PRO A 187 3.42 -0.37 2.47
N TYR A 188 3.32 -0.29 1.16
CA TYR A 188 2.85 -1.41 0.36
C TYR A 188 4.03 -2.30 -0.09
N SER A 189 3.71 -3.54 -0.49
CA SER A 189 4.69 -4.57 -0.85
C SER A 189 5.74 -4.87 0.24
N PRO A 190 5.38 -4.99 1.52
CA PRO A 190 6.35 -5.24 2.59
C PRO A 190 7.11 -6.56 2.41
N LEU A 191 6.56 -7.49 1.66
CA LEU A 191 7.15 -8.79 1.34
C LEU A 191 7.72 -8.86 -0.09
N ALA A 192 8.02 -7.70 -0.72
CA ALA A 192 8.55 -7.61 -2.07
C ALA A 192 7.79 -8.50 -3.08
N SER A 193 6.46 -8.40 -3.10
CA SER A 193 5.57 -9.24 -3.94
C SER A 193 5.75 -10.75 -3.75
N GLY A 194 6.38 -11.18 -2.66
CA GLY A 194 6.62 -12.58 -2.30
C GLY A 194 8.09 -13.02 -2.43
N HIS A 195 9.01 -12.19 -2.91
CA HIS A 195 10.45 -12.53 -2.96
C HIS A 195 11.05 -12.71 -1.55
N LEU A 196 10.55 -12.01 -0.54
CA LEU A 196 10.97 -12.15 0.85
C LEU A 196 10.25 -13.27 1.63
N THR A 197 9.52 -14.15 0.93
CA THR A 197 8.78 -15.27 1.57
C THR A 197 9.32 -16.65 1.21
N ARG A 198 10.38 -16.73 0.41
CA ARG A 198 10.99 -17.96 -0.07
C ARG A 198 12.47 -17.75 -0.38
N PRO A 199 13.31 -18.80 -0.31
CA PRO A 199 14.76 -18.67 -0.52
C PRO A 199 15.15 -18.59 -2.01
N THR A 200 14.18 -18.73 -2.93
CA THR A 200 14.42 -18.70 -4.38
C THR A 200 13.75 -17.51 -5.01
N TRP A 201 14.34 -16.97 -6.09
CA TRP A 201 13.73 -15.88 -6.85
C TRP A 201 12.44 -16.32 -7.56
N ASP A 202 12.55 -17.40 -8.32
CA ASP A 202 11.45 -17.91 -9.13
C ASP A 202 10.41 -18.68 -8.31
N SER A 203 9.17 -18.69 -8.78
CA SER A 203 8.04 -19.36 -8.17
C SER A 203 6.97 -19.67 -9.22
N ASP A 204 6.33 -20.83 -9.11
CA ASP A 204 5.21 -21.24 -9.95
C ASP A 204 3.85 -20.65 -9.51
N SER A 205 3.87 -19.70 -8.58
CA SER A 205 2.63 -19.07 -8.12
C SER A 205 1.96 -18.31 -9.26
N LYS A 206 0.62 -18.31 -9.27
CA LYS A 206 -0.16 -17.57 -10.27
C LYS A 206 0.22 -16.09 -10.33
N ARG A 207 0.60 -15.49 -9.19
CA ARG A 207 1.09 -14.12 -9.15
C ARG A 207 2.45 -13.98 -9.85
N SER A 208 3.42 -14.80 -9.52
CA SER A 208 4.76 -14.75 -10.14
C SER A 208 4.71 -14.94 -11.65
N THR A 209 3.81 -15.80 -12.15
CA THR A 209 3.71 -16.11 -13.58
C THR A 209 2.89 -15.09 -14.37
N THR A 210 1.98 -14.31 -13.73
CA THR A 210 1.05 -13.42 -14.44
C THR A 210 1.17 -11.94 -14.09
N ASP A 211 1.92 -11.57 -13.03
CA ASP A 211 2.02 -10.18 -12.56
C ASP A 211 3.22 -9.45 -13.21
N ALA A 212 2.96 -8.78 -14.32
CA ALA A 212 3.97 -7.98 -15.02
C ALA A 212 4.49 -6.79 -14.16
N VAL A 213 3.62 -6.22 -13.30
CA VAL A 213 4.01 -5.12 -12.40
C VAL A 213 5.07 -5.59 -11.39
N MET A 214 4.93 -6.80 -10.88
CA MET A 214 5.92 -7.42 -10.01
C MET A 214 7.28 -7.56 -10.72
N ARG A 215 7.28 -8.13 -11.92
CA ARG A 215 8.51 -8.32 -12.71
C ARG A 215 9.21 -6.99 -13.02
N ASN A 216 8.45 -6.01 -13.45
CA ASN A 216 9.01 -4.67 -13.75
C ASN A 216 9.62 -3.99 -12.52
N LYS A 217 9.21 -4.36 -11.30
CA LYS A 217 9.73 -3.78 -10.06
C LYS A 217 11.01 -4.44 -9.56
N TYR A 218 11.19 -5.74 -9.80
CA TYR A 218 12.22 -6.52 -9.11
C TYR A 218 13.18 -7.27 -10.02
N ASP A 219 12.74 -7.74 -11.21
CA ASP A 219 13.55 -8.67 -12.00
C ASP A 219 14.89 -8.10 -12.51
N GLN A 220 14.99 -6.76 -12.60
CA GLN A 220 16.24 -6.09 -13.03
C GLN A 220 17.34 -6.15 -11.96
N ASP A 221 16.95 -6.23 -10.69
CA ASP A 221 17.85 -6.18 -9.54
C ASP A 221 18.06 -7.57 -8.90
N ARG A 222 17.68 -8.64 -9.60
CA ARG A 222 17.74 -10.02 -9.09
C ARG A 222 19.09 -10.40 -8.46
N GLU A 223 20.20 -10.07 -9.13
CA GLU A 223 21.54 -10.46 -8.68
C GLU A 223 21.95 -9.70 -7.41
N THR A 224 21.57 -8.43 -7.31
CA THR A 224 21.86 -7.58 -6.15
C THR A 224 20.95 -7.86 -4.97
N ASP A 225 19.72 -8.32 -5.21
CA ASP A 225 18.73 -8.60 -4.18
C ASP A 225 18.83 -10.01 -3.58
N MET A 226 19.36 -10.99 -4.33
CA MET A 226 19.51 -12.37 -3.84
C MET A 226 20.28 -12.48 -2.52
N PRO A 227 21.38 -11.75 -2.28
CA PRO A 227 22.07 -11.81 -0.99
C PRO A 227 21.17 -11.43 0.19
N ILE A 228 20.26 -10.46 0.03
CA ILE A 228 19.30 -10.08 1.07
C ILE A 228 18.31 -11.22 1.33
N ILE A 229 17.78 -11.84 0.27
CA ILE A 229 16.85 -12.97 0.38
C ILE A 229 17.50 -14.15 1.11
N VAL A 230 18.77 -14.45 0.83
CA VAL A 230 19.53 -15.49 1.52
C VAL A 230 19.64 -15.18 3.02
N ARG A 231 19.99 -13.95 3.40
CA ARG A 231 20.07 -13.55 4.80
C ARG A 231 18.73 -13.58 5.54
N VAL A 232 17.64 -13.26 4.84
CA VAL A 232 16.28 -13.43 5.41
C VAL A 232 16.00 -14.91 5.68
N ALA A 233 16.42 -15.82 4.78
CA ALA A 233 16.26 -17.26 4.97
C ALA A 233 17.09 -17.79 6.15
N GLU A 234 18.34 -17.37 6.27
CA GLU A 234 19.24 -17.75 7.37
C GLU A 234 18.71 -17.31 8.74
N LEU A 235 18.20 -16.06 8.84
CA LEU A 235 17.57 -15.59 10.08
C LEU A 235 16.23 -16.30 10.35
N ALA A 236 15.47 -16.64 9.32
CA ALA A 236 14.25 -17.42 9.48
C ALA A 236 14.54 -18.81 10.07
N GLU A 237 15.60 -19.49 9.59
CA GLU A 237 16.07 -20.75 10.15
C GLU A 237 16.56 -20.58 11.60
N LYS A 238 17.39 -19.56 11.87
CA LYS A 238 17.90 -19.27 13.22
C LYS A 238 16.78 -19.01 14.25
N HIS A 239 15.73 -18.29 13.85
CA HIS A 239 14.58 -17.97 14.69
C HIS A 239 13.49 -19.06 14.68
N GLU A 240 13.64 -20.10 13.85
CA GLU A 240 12.66 -21.16 13.65
C GLU A 240 11.26 -20.64 13.20
N VAL A 241 11.25 -19.62 12.34
CA VAL A 241 10.04 -18.96 11.83
C VAL A 241 10.06 -18.87 10.31
N PRO A 242 8.90 -18.69 9.64
CA PRO A 242 8.85 -18.39 8.21
C PRO A 242 9.58 -17.09 7.85
N MET A 243 10.19 -17.02 6.67
CA MET A 243 10.85 -15.82 6.14
C MET A 243 9.94 -14.59 6.15
N THR A 244 8.63 -14.77 5.90
CA THR A 244 7.59 -13.73 6.01
C THR A 244 7.66 -12.99 7.33
N GLN A 245 7.89 -13.71 8.44
CA GLN A 245 7.89 -13.12 9.78
C GLN A 245 9.15 -12.28 10.01
N ILE A 246 10.31 -12.71 9.51
CA ILE A 246 11.55 -11.91 9.55
C ILE A 246 11.38 -10.61 8.75
N ALA A 247 10.88 -10.70 7.52
CA ALA A 247 10.69 -9.55 6.65
C ALA A 247 9.70 -8.53 7.23
N LEU A 248 8.64 -8.98 7.89
CA LEU A 248 7.68 -8.08 8.55
C LEU A 248 8.24 -7.51 9.86
N ALA A 249 8.92 -8.33 10.68
CA ALA A 249 9.55 -7.88 11.91
C ALA A 249 10.57 -6.75 11.67
N TRP A 250 11.29 -6.80 10.54
CA TRP A 250 12.21 -5.74 10.15
C TRP A 250 11.49 -4.39 9.97
N HIS A 251 10.28 -4.33 9.41
CA HIS A 251 9.53 -3.08 9.29
C HIS A 251 9.29 -2.42 10.65
N TRP A 252 8.83 -3.19 11.64
CA TRP A 252 8.60 -2.64 12.99
C TRP A 252 9.91 -2.28 13.68
N ALA A 253 10.99 -3.02 13.45
CA ALA A 253 12.32 -2.66 13.96
C ALA A 253 12.83 -1.33 13.36
N ARG A 254 12.37 -0.97 12.16
CA ARG A 254 12.66 0.33 11.50
C ARG A 254 11.66 1.43 11.87
N GLY A 255 10.75 1.19 12.80
CA GLY A 255 9.77 2.18 13.26
C GLY A 255 8.66 2.45 12.24
N ILE A 256 8.29 1.43 11.45
CA ILE A 256 7.15 1.49 10.53
C ILE A 256 5.89 1.05 11.28
N GLU A 257 4.84 1.86 11.20
CA GLU A 257 3.63 1.65 11.99
C GLU A 257 2.77 0.49 11.46
N ALA A 258 2.44 0.49 10.16
CA ALA A 258 1.47 -0.45 9.61
C ALA A 258 1.81 -0.90 8.17
N PRO A 259 2.67 -1.91 8.00
CA PRO A 259 2.92 -2.50 6.69
C PRO A 259 1.66 -3.17 6.13
N ILE A 260 1.33 -2.89 4.85
CA ILE A 260 0.11 -3.40 4.20
C ILE A 260 0.37 -4.78 3.62
N ILE A 261 -0.25 -5.79 4.21
CA ILE A 261 -0.12 -7.18 3.78
C ILE A 261 -1.23 -7.54 2.78
N GLY A 262 -0.84 -7.98 1.59
CA GLY A 262 -1.77 -8.53 0.62
C GLY A 262 -2.04 -10.01 0.88
N CYS A 263 -3.26 -10.35 1.32
CA CYS A 263 -3.65 -11.72 1.64
C CYS A 263 -4.66 -12.26 0.65
N SER A 264 -4.46 -13.51 0.21
CA SER A 264 -5.41 -14.27 -0.61
C SER A 264 -5.84 -15.58 0.05
N LYS A 265 -5.35 -15.84 1.28
CA LYS A 265 -5.68 -17.03 2.10
C LYS A 265 -5.53 -16.68 3.58
N PRO A 266 -6.37 -17.22 4.48
CA PRO A 266 -6.28 -17.02 5.93
C PRO A 266 -4.88 -17.31 6.54
N ALA A 267 -4.21 -18.36 6.10
CA ALA A 267 -2.88 -18.73 6.60
C ALA A 267 -1.84 -17.60 6.48
N ARG A 268 -1.93 -16.73 5.45
CA ARG A 268 -1.01 -15.59 5.30
C ARG A 268 -1.26 -14.48 6.32
N ILE A 269 -2.49 -14.38 6.81
CA ILE A 269 -2.83 -13.45 7.91
C ILE A 269 -2.20 -13.94 9.19
N GLU A 270 -2.28 -15.24 9.46
CA GLU A 270 -1.66 -15.85 10.65
C GLU A 270 -0.14 -15.61 10.68
N ASP A 271 0.55 -15.84 9.55
CA ASP A 271 1.98 -15.51 9.43
C ASP A 271 2.27 -14.04 9.74
N GLY A 272 1.42 -13.13 9.27
CA GLY A 272 1.55 -11.69 9.56
C GLY A 272 1.37 -11.34 11.02
N ILE A 273 0.42 -11.99 11.71
CA ILE A 273 0.18 -11.80 13.16
C ILE A 273 1.36 -12.35 13.97
N GLN A 274 1.82 -13.55 13.65
CA GLN A 274 2.93 -14.19 14.36
C GLN A 274 4.23 -13.38 14.21
N ALA A 275 4.40 -12.64 13.13
CA ALA A 275 5.55 -11.76 12.93
C ALA A 275 5.68 -10.67 14.02
N LEU A 276 4.58 -10.29 14.69
CA LEU A 276 4.59 -9.35 15.82
C LEU A 276 5.34 -9.89 17.04
N ASN A 277 5.54 -11.20 17.13
CA ASN A 277 6.27 -11.85 18.22
C ASN A 277 7.78 -11.95 17.96
N VAL A 278 8.21 -11.73 16.71
CA VAL A 278 9.64 -11.78 16.34
C VAL A 278 10.33 -10.48 16.74
N ARG A 279 11.47 -10.60 17.40
CA ARG A 279 12.32 -9.46 17.77
C ARG A 279 13.70 -9.65 17.14
N LEU A 280 14.08 -8.70 16.30
CA LEU A 280 15.40 -8.67 15.68
C LEU A 280 16.34 -7.83 16.53
N SER A 281 17.56 -8.32 16.76
CA SER A 281 18.61 -7.53 17.39
C SER A 281 19.18 -6.47 16.42
N ASN A 282 19.91 -5.49 16.96
CA ASN A 282 20.58 -4.49 16.12
C ASN A 282 21.59 -5.12 15.14
N GLU A 283 22.26 -6.20 15.57
CA GLU A 283 23.19 -6.96 14.74
C GLU A 283 22.47 -7.69 13.60
N GLU A 284 21.30 -8.26 13.88
CA GLU A 284 20.48 -8.93 12.87
C GLU A 284 19.88 -7.94 11.87
N ILE A 285 19.47 -6.77 12.33
CA ILE A 285 19.01 -5.68 11.43
C ILE A 285 20.17 -5.24 10.53
N ALA A 286 21.34 -4.97 11.09
CA ALA A 286 22.53 -4.61 10.33
C ALA A 286 22.93 -5.71 9.33
N TYR A 287 22.83 -6.97 9.73
CA TYR A 287 23.09 -8.12 8.87
C TYR A 287 22.14 -8.16 7.67
N LEU A 288 20.85 -7.97 7.87
CA LEU A 288 19.87 -7.91 6.78
C LEU A 288 20.11 -6.75 5.81
N GLU A 289 20.58 -5.62 6.32
CA GLU A 289 20.70 -4.36 5.59
C GLU A 289 22.04 -4.18 4.85
N GLU A 290 23.11 -4.82 5.32
CA GLU A 290 24.46 -4.65 4.76
C GLU A 290 24.55 -4.93 3.24
N PRO A 291 23.86 -5.94 2.65
CA PRO A 291 23.96 -6.20 1.22
C PRO A 291 23.19 -5.22 0.34
N TYR A 292 22.44 -4.28 0.93
CA TYR A 292 21.58 -3.41 0.16
C TYR A 292 22.36 -2.52 -0.80
N VAL A 293 21.99 -2.59 -2.07
CA VAL A 293 22.48 -1.69 -3.12
C VAL A 293 21.33 -0.76 -3.52
N ALA A 294 21.62 0.52 -3.68
CA ALA A 294 20.62 1.50 -4.10
C ALA A 294 20.04 1.15 -5.47
N HIS A 295 18.72 1.18 -5.56
CA HIS A 295 17.99 0.88 -6.77
C HIS A 295 17.66 2.14 -7.57
N GLU A 296 17.41 1.96 -8.86
CA GLU A 296 16.68 2.97 -9.62
C GLU A 296 15.25 3.08 -9.09
N LEU A 297 14.64 4.27 -9.28
CA LEU A 297 13.24 4.45 -8.90
C LEU A 297 12.36 3.56 -9.75
N VAL A 298 11.59 2.70 -9.12
CA VAL A 298 10.67 1.77 -9.77
C VAL A 298 9.22 2.07 -9.40
N GLY A 299 8.31 1.61 -10.26
CA GLY A 299 6.88 1.80 -10.04
C GLY A 299 6.37 3.11 -10.62
N PRO A 300 5.38 3.75 -9.96
CA PRO A 300 4.63 4.86 -10.54
C PRO A 300 5.26 6.24 -10.40
N LEU A 301 6.46 6.38 -9.85
CA LEU A 301 7.11 7.67 -9.67
C LEU A 301 7.58 8.21 -11.04
N ALA A 302 6.99 9.32 -11.46
CA ALA A 302 7.49 10.08 -12.60
C ALA A 302 8.72 10.90 -12.18
N ARG A 303 9.67 11.10 -13.10
CA ARG A 303 10.79 12.02 -12.89
C ARG A 303 10.27 13.46 -12.74
N PRO A 304 10.88 14.30 -11.88
CA PRO A 304 10.48 15.69 -11.77
C PRO A 304 10.48 16.41 -13.13
N GLY A 305 9.34 17.04 -13.48
CA GLY A 305 9.19 17.76 -14.74
C GLY A 305 8.96 16.91 -16.00
N GLU A 306 8.94 15.58 -15.87
CA GLU A 306 8.63 14.68 -16.97
C GLU A 306 7.22 14.09 -16.78
N LYS A 307 6.47 13.97 -17.88
CA LYS A 307 5.28 13.12 -17.88
C LYS A 307 5.71 11.67 -17.64
N PRO A 308 4.90 10.83 -16.97
CA PRO A 308 5.20 9.41 -16.83
C PRO A 308 5.62 8.84 -18.19
N LEU A 309 6.75 8.13 -18.24
CA LEU A 309 7.23 7.52 -19.48
C LEU A 309 6.11 6.72 -20.13
N ALA A 310 5.89 6.97 -21.42
CA ALA A 310 4.96 6.18 -22.22
C ALA A 310 5.39 4.69 -22.13
N GLY A 311 4.58 3.85 -21.51
CA GLY A 311 4.92 2.45 -21.21
C GLY A 311 4.83 2.09 -19.72
N THR A 312 4.91 3.06 -18.80
CA THR A 312 4.33 2.91 -17.46
C THR A 312 2.82 3.10 -17.63
N THR A 313 2.21 2.24 -18.42
CA THR A 313 0.79 2.32 -18.72
C THR A 313 0.06 2.27 -17.41
N ASP A 314 -0.67 3.33 -17.13
CA ASP A 314 -1.84 3.25 -16.28
C ASP A 314 -2.61 1.99 -16.73
N PRO A 315 -2.72 0.93 -15.90
CA PRO A 315 -3.47 -0.24 -16.29
C PRO A 315 -4.94 0.05 -16.58
N ASN A 316 -5.35 1.31 -16.38
CA ASN A 316 -6.71 1.83 -16.60
C ASN A 316 -6.77 2.93 -17.68
N ALA A 317 -5.66 3.24 -18.40
CA ALA A 317 -5.68 4.13 -19.57
C ALA A 317 -6.15 3.43 -20.83
#